data_d61ae85e670348947c2a40865bfd9227
#
_entry.id   d61ae85e670348947c2a40865bfd9227
#
_cell.length_a   1.000
_cell.length_b   1.000
_cell.length_c   1.000
_cell.angle_alpha   90.00
_cell.angle_beta   90.00
_cell.angle_gamma   90.00
#
_symmetry.space_group_name_H-M   'P 1'
#
loop_
_entity.id
_entity.type
_entity.pdbx_description
1 polymer ?
#
loop_
_entity_poly.entity_id
_entity_poly.type
_entity_poly.pdbx_seq_one_letter_code
_entity_poly.pdbx_strand_id
1 'polypeptide(L)'
;KLEVCSPGELAICKKLGVNGSRIIYSGVNKGITDIREAYEYGVGIFTAESVRQADLLQQVVASADSDQKAEVILRLNAGSQFGMAKEDLFDILQHRETRYKSLNITGIHYFVGTQRKRAKRKIKELQMLLELFEEIRNLFGLELKKLEYGPGFAVPYFADDDFSDTLFPVKELKDILNEVAQKVELTIEMGRFFTAECGTYYTNVADLKTVGNAHYCIVDGGMNHLTYLGQMMGMKTPIIKHYKNAMVQDGTVDKKTWCLCGSLCTTSDILCREVEFEHLEIGDTLAFENVGAYSVTEGIYLFLSRTMPKVYLKDESGSLTLVRDAIETSTINTMNI
;
A
#
# COMPACT_ATOMS: atom_id res chain seq x y z
N LYS A 1 -15.09 3.03 -1.04
CA LYS A 1 -14.82 1.59 -0.84
C LYS A 1 -13.45 1.40 -0.19
N LEU A 2 -13.23 0.24 0.42
CA LEU A 2 -11.93 -0.21 0.93
C LEU A 2 -11.53 -1.47 0.17
N GLU A 3 -10.33 -1.49 -0.40
CA GLU A 3 -9.75 -2.70 -0.97
C GLU A 3 -8.95 -3.41 0.11
N VAL A 4 -9.15 -4.73 0.24
CA VAL A 4 -8.40 -5.61 1.12
C VAL A 4 -7.77 -6.74 0.30
N CYS A 5 -6.51 -7.05 0.58
CA CYS A 5 -5.71 -8.02 -0.17
C CYS A 5 -5.35 -9.27 0.64
N SER A 6 -5.87 -9.38 1.87
CA SER A 6 -5.60 -10.52 2.75
C SER A 6 -6.75 -10.77 3.74
N PRO A 7 -6.84 -12.01 4.30
CA PRO A 7 -7.77 -12.30 5.39
C PRO A 7 -7.54 -11.43 6.63
N GLY A 8 -6.26 -11.08 6.91
CA GLY A 8 -5.90 -10.20 8.02
C GLY A 8 -6.47 -8.79 7.88
N GLU A 9 -6.38 -8.21 6.68
CA GLU A 9 -7.00 -6.90 6.40
C GLU A 9 -8.52 -6.95 6.47
N LEU A 10 -9.14 -8.03 6.00
CA LEU A 10 -10.57 -8.25 6.18
C LEU A 10 -10.96 -8.33 7.67
N ALA A 11 -10.16 -9.02 8.49
CA ALA A 11 -10.38 -9.09 9.94
C ALA A 11 -10.29 -7.72 10.61
N ILE A 12 -9.36 -6.84 10.16
CA ILE A 12 -9.28 -5.45 10.63
C ILE A 12 -10.56 -4.69 10.26
N CYS A 13 -11.04 -4.81 9.02
CA CYS A 13 -12.30 -4.18 8.59
C CYS A 13 -13.49 -4.66 9.43
N LYS A 14 -13.59 -5.97 9.68
CA LYS A 14 -14.62 -6.56 10.55
C LYS A 14 -14.58 -5.97 11.96
N LYS A 15 -13.38 -5.90 12.56
CA LYS A 15 -13.18 -5.35 13.91
C LYS A 15 -13.58 -3.88 14.01
N LEU A 16 -13.38 -3.12 12.94
CA LEU A 16 -13.75 -1.70 12.85
C LEU A 16 -15.22 -1.48 12.45
N GLY A 17 -16.02 -2.53 12.25
CA GLY A 17 -17.41 -2.44 11.87
C GLY A 17 -17.66 -1.89 10.46
N VAL A 18 -16.69 -2.04 9.56
CA VAL A 18 -16.83 -1.63 8.16
C VAL A 18 -17.86 -2.54 7.50
N ASN A 19 -18.92 -1.96 6.92
CA ASN A 19 -19.93 -2.73 6.20
C ASN A 19 -19.29 -3.48 5.01
N GLY A 20 -19.53 -4.79 4.93
CA GLY A 20 -18.97 -5.66 3.88
C GLY A 20 -19.24 -5.16 2.46
N SER A 21 -20.42 -4.57 2.20
CA SER A 21 -20.78 -3.99 0.89
C SER A 21 -19.83 -2.87 0.41
N ARG A 22 -19.04 -2.28 1.30
CA ARG A 22 -18.04 -1.27 1.00
C ARG A 22 -16.65 -1.86 0.75
N ILE A 23 -16.49 -3.17 0.85
CA ILE A 23 -15.21 -3.86 0.71
C ILE A 23 -15.09 -4.47 -0.68
N ILE A 24 -13.91 -4.30 -1.30
CA ILE A 24 -13.45 -5.05 -2.47
C ILE A 24 -12.39 -6.03 -1.95
N TYR A 25 -12.62 -7.33 -2.15
CA TYR A 25 -11.66 -8.36 -1.72
C TYR A 25 -10.80 -8.82 -2.89
N SER A 26 -9.62 -8.26 -2.96
CA SER A 26 -8.57 -8.54 -3.93
C SER A 26 -7.54 -9.54 -3.38
N GLY A 27 -6.31 -9.47 -3.84
CA GLY A 27 -5.19 -10.27 -3.35
C GLY A 27 -4.94 -11.52 -4.18
N VAL A 28 -3.65 -11.82 -4.33
CA VAL A 28 -3.17 -12.91 -5.22
C VAL A 28 -3.34 -14.29 -4.60
N ASN A 29 -3.40 -14.38 -3.29
CA ASN A 29 -3.53 -15.64 -2.56
C ASN A 29 -4.83 -15.64 -1.76
N LYS A 30 -5.87 -16.24 -2.32
CA LYS A 30 -7.17 -16.45 -1.69
C LYS A 30 -7.49 -17.95 -1.66
N GLY A 31 -7.56 -18.50 -0.44
CA GLY A 31 -8.03 -19.86 -0.23
C GLY A 31 -9.56 -19.95 -0.17
N ILE A 32 -10.08 -21.17 -0.21
CA ILE A 32 -11.53 -21.42 -0.14
C ILE A 32 -12.13 -20.92 1.18
N THR A 33 -11.39 -21.04 2.28
CA THR A 33 -11.82 -20.55 3.60
C THR A 33 -11.91 -19.03 3.62
N ASP A 34 -10.89 -18.34 3.07
CA ASP A 34 -10.83 -16.88 3.02
C ASP A 34 -12.00 -16.31 2.19
N ILE A 35 -12.28 -16.95 1.05
CA ILE A 35 -13.39 -16.57 0.17
C ILE A 35 -14.75 -16.78 0.89
N ARG A 36 -14.91 -17.91 1.61
CA ARG A 36 -16.12 -18.19 2.35
C ARG A 36 -16.37 -17.16 3.46
N GLU A 37 -15.36 -16.88 4.27
CA GLU A 37 -15.45 -15.87 5.32
C GLU A 37 -15.78 -14.47 4.78
N ALA A 38 -15.21 -14.12 3.62
CA ALA A 38 -15.48 -12.85 2.96
C ALA A 38 -16.92 -12.80 2.40
N TYR A 39 -17.39 -13.90 1.79
CA TYR A 39 -18.75 -14.00 1.26
C TYR A 39 -19.80 -13.95 2.37
N GLU A 40 -19.60 -14.71 3.45
CA GLU A 40 -20.49 -14.71 4.63
C GLU A 40 -20.53 -13.36 5.34
N TYR A 41 -19.41 -12.61 5.31
CA TYR A 41 -19.38 -11.23 5.82
C TYR A 41 -20.12 -10.23 4.93
N GLY A 42 -20.48 -10.61 3.71
CA GLY A 42 -21.18 -9.75 2.76
C GLY A 42 -20.27 -8.78 2.04
N VAL A 43 -19.03 -9.22 1.71
CA VAL A 43 -18.11 -8.43 0.87
C VAL A 43 -18.80 -8.07 -0.44
N GLY A 44 -18.71 -6.79 -0.83
CA GLY A 44 -19.45 -6.25 -1.95
C GLY A 44 -18.92 -6.69 -3.32
N ILE A 45 -17.59 -6.76 -3.50
CA ILE A 45 -16.96 -7.12 -4.77
C ILE A 45 -15.78 -8.04 -4.50
N PHE A 46 -15.63 -9.07 -5.32
CA PHE A 46 -14.46 -9.95 -5.33
C PHE A 46 -13.65 -9.72 -6.61
N THR A 47 -12.34 -9.59 -6.50
CA THR A 47 -11.43 -9.58 -7.65
C THR A 47 -10.89 -10.98 -7.88
N ALA A 48 -11.17 -11.58 -9.06
CA ALA A 48 -10.57 -12.85 -9.45
C ALA A 48 -9.32 -12.60 -10.32
N GLU A 49 -8.17 -13.10 -9.85
CA GLU A 49 -6.87 -12.94 -10.52
C GLU A 49 -6.47 -14.14 -11.38
N SER A 50 -7.26 -15.20 -11.38
CA SER A 50 -7.01 -16.43 -12.15
C SER A 50 -8.28 -17.24 -12.31
N VAL A 51 -8.29 -18.17 -13.27
CA VAL A 51 -9.35 -19.17 -13.45
C VAL A 51 -9.57 -19.95 -12.16
N ARG A 52 -8.49 -20.36 -11.45
CA ARG A 52 -8.60 -21.03 -10.16
C ARG A 52 -9.38 -20.22 -9.13
N GLN A 53 -9.14 -18.90 -9.04
CA GLN A 53 -9.88 -18.06 -8.08
C GLN A 53 -11.34 -17.91 -8.47
N ALA A 54 -11.65 -17.82 -9.77
CA ALA A 54 -13.03 -17.83 -10.25
C ALA A 54 -13.74 -19.16 -9.90
N ASP A 55 -13.03 -20.31 -10.05
CA ASP A 55 -13.57 -21.62 -9.65
C ASP A 55 -13.84 -21.73 -8.15
N LEU A 56 -12.93 -21.23 -7.32
CA LEU A 56 -13.10 -21.22 -5.86
C LEU A 56 -14.29 -20.33 -5.45
N LEU A 57 -14.41 -19.15 -6.05
CA LEU A 57 -15.57 -18.26 -5.84
C LEU A 57 -16.87 -18.96 -6.24
N GLN A 58 -16.92 -19.57 -7.43
CA GLN A 58 -18.09 -20.33 -7.90
C GLN A 58 -18.43 -21.46 -6.93
N GLN A 59 -17.45 -22.22 -6.46
CA GLN A 59 -17.65 -23.32 -5.51
C GLN A 59 -18.22 -22.83 -4.19
N VAL A 60 -17.71 -21.76 -3.62
CA VAL A 60 -18.18 -21.21 -2.34
C VAL A 60 -19.60 -20.69 -2.49
N VAL A 61 -19.87 -19.86 -3.49
CA VAL A 61 -21.19 -19.22 -3.69
C VAL A 61 -22.25 -20.26 -4.04
N ALA A 62 -21.92 -21.25 -4.88
CA ALA A 62 -22.85 -22.32 -5.23
C ALA A 62 -23.17 -23.27 -4.06
N SER A 63 -22.29 -23.35 -3.06
CA SER A 63 -22.51 -24.17 -1.85
C SER A 63 -23.18 -23.42 -0.70
N ALA A 64 -23.36 -22.09 -0.85
CA ALA A 64 -24.03 -21.28 0.16
C ALA A 64 -25.54 -21.51 0.10
N ASP A 65 -26.18 -21.45 1.28
CA ASP A 65 -27.65 -21.51 1.38
C ASP A 65 -28.27 -20.15 1.06
N SER A 66 -28.02 -19.67 -0.16
CA SER A 66 -28.46 -18.36 -0.64
C SER A 66 -28.48 -18.33 -2.17
N ASP A 67 -29.50 -17.72 -2.74
CA ASP A 67 -29.60 -17.44 -4.18
C ASP A 67 -28.80 -16.20 -4.60
N GLN A 68 -28.12 -15.53 -3.66
CA GLN A 68 -27.36 -14.32 -3.94
C GLN A 68 -26.06 -14.66 -4.67
N LYS A 69 -25.90 -14.13 -5.88
CA LYS A 69 -24.64 -14.22 -6.63
C LYS A 69 -23.58 -13.31 -6.02
N ALA A 70 -22.31 -13.75 -6.04
CA ALA A 70 -21.19 -12.86 -5.71
C ALA A 70 -20.90 -11.93 -6.89
N GLU A 71 -20.73 -10.65 -6.61
CA GLU A 71 -20.25 -9.70 -7.61
C GLU A 71 -18.73 -9.85 -7.79
N VAL A 72 -18.30 -10.04 -9.05
CA VAL A 72 -16.91 -10.33 -9.39
C VAL A 72 -16.42 -9.40 -10.49
N ILE A 73 -15.21 -8.90 -10.33
CA ILE A 73 -14.43 -8.26 -11.39
C ILE A 73 -13.21 -9.14 -11.71
N LEU A 74 -12.84 -9.20 -12.99
CA LEU A 74 -11.72 -10.03 -13.46
C LEU A 74 -10.48 -9.19 -13.65
N ARG A 75 -9.37 -9.59 -13.01
CA ARG A 75 -8.11 -8.86 -13.13
C ARG A 75 -7.36 -9.30 -14.38
N LEU A 76 -7.19 -8.34 -15.30
CA LEU A 76 -6.35 -8.53 -16.48
C LEU A 76 -4.87 -8.39 -16.13
N ASN A 77 -4.03 -9.30 -16.65
CA ASN A 77 -2.59 -9.24 -16.47
C ASN A 77 -1.98 -8.00 -17.14
N ALA A 78 -1.06 -7.37 -16.44
CA ALA A 78 -0.34 -6.16 -16.87
C ALA A 78 1.18 -6.39 -17.02
N GLY A 79 1.61 -7.64 -17.25
CA GLY A 79 3.01 -8.00 -17.44
C GLY A 79 3.76 -8.37 -16.16
N SER A 80 3.07 -8.86 -15.14
CA SER A 80 3.65 -9.33 -13.88
C SER A 80 3.01 -10.64 -13.43
N GLN A 81 3.28 -11.10 -12.19
CA GLN A 81 2.65 -12.28 -11.59
C GLN A 81 1.15 -12.08 -11.26
N PHE A 82 0.62 -10.88 -11.40
CA PHE A 82 -0.75 -10.54 -11.02
C PHE A 82 -1.69 -10.56 -12.23
N GLY A 83 -2.93 -11.04 -11.99
CA GLY A 83 -3.98 -11.08 -12.99
C GLY A 83 -3.82 -12.20 -14.00
N MET A 84 -4.87 -12.47 -14.76
CA MET A 84 -4.97 -13.54 -15.75
C MET A 84 -4.73 -13.04 -17.18
N ALA A 85 -4.33 -13.95 -18.05
CA ALA A 85 -4.24 -13.67 -19.48
C ALA A 85 -5.61 -13.31 -20.07
N LYS A 86 -5.63 -12.59 -21.18
CA LYS A 86 -6.89 -12.20 -21.87
C LYS A 86 -7.69 -13.43 -22.29
N GLU A 87 -7.01 -14.48 -22.72
CA GLU A 87 -7.60 -15.75 -23.13
C GLU A 87 -8.35 -16.43 -21.98
N ASP A 88 -7.75 -16.47 -20.79
CA ASP A 88 -8.37 -17.01 -19.57
C ASP A 88 -9.59 -16.20 -19.14
N LEU A 89 -9.48 -14.86 -19.24
CA LEU A 89 -10.59 -13.96 -18.97
C LEU A 89 -11.75 -14.23 -19.93
N PHE A 90 -11.47 -14.41 -21.21
CA PHE A 90 -12.48 -14.72 -22.22
C PHE A 90 -13.10 -16.10 -22.01
N ASP A 91 -12.33 -17.10 -21.60
CA ASP A 91 -12.86 -18.42 -21.23
C ASP A 91 -13.86 -18.31 -20.07
N ILE A 92 -13.55 -17.56 -19.03
CA ILE A 92 -14.48 -17.31 -17.92
C ILE A 92 -15.77 -16.64 -18.44
N LEU A 93 -15.66 -15.61 -19.27
CA LEU A 93 -16.82 -14.91 -19.84
C LEU A 93 -17.66 -15.80 -20.75
N GLN A 94 -17.03 -16.66 -21.54
CA GLN A 94 -17.72 -17.64 -22.38
C GLN A 94 -18.56 -18.62 -21.56
N HIS A 95 -18.08 -19.02 -20.39
CA HIS A 95 -18.71 -20.02 -19.55
C HIS A 95 -19.49 -19.41 -18.36
N ARG A 96 -19.77 -18.11 -18.36
CA ARG A 96 -20.43 -17.40 -17.25
C ARG A 96 -21.81 -17.96 -16.87
N GLU A 97 -22.61 -18.40 -17.87
CA GLU A 97 -23.95 -18.91 -17.65
C GLU A 97 -23.99 -20.42 -17.36
N THR A 98 -22.85 -21.09 -17.50
CA THR A 98 -22.74 -22.56 -17.29
C THR A 98 -21.86 -22.87 -16.09
N ARG A 99 -20.55 -22.69 -16.21
CA ARG A 99 -19.56 -22.98 -15.16
C ARG A 99 -19.59 -21.98 -14.03
N TYR A 100 -19.84 -20.69 -14.31
CA TYR A 100 -19.76 -19.58 -13.36
C TYR A 100 -21.13 -18.94 -13.04
N LYS A 101 -22.21 -19.73 -13.11
CA LYS A 101 -23.60 -19.26 -13.00
C LYS A 101 -23.95 -18.58 -11.65
N SER A 102 -23.19 -18.87 -10.58
CA SER A 102 -23.36 -18.25 -9.27
C SER A 102 -22.56 -16.95 -9.11
N LEU A 103 -21.79 -16.56 -10.13
CA LEU A 103 -21.05 -15.31 -10.15
C LEU A 103 -21.77 -14.26 -11.00
N ASN A 104 -21.77 -13.03 -10.55
CA ASN A 104 -22.18 -11.86 -11.32
C ASN A 104 -20.95 -11.11 -11.76
N ILE A 105 -20.44 -11.40 -12.97
CA ILE A 105 -19.24 -10.77 -13.51
C ILE A 105 -19.62 -9.39 -14.05
N THR A 106 -19.16 -8.33 -13.38
CA THR A 106 -19.61 -6.96 -13.62
C THR A 106 -18.52 -6.06 -14.21
N GLY A 107 -17.24 -6.45 -14.17
CA GLY A 107 -16.19 -5.54 -14.58
C GLY A 107 -14.81 -6.15 -14.72
N ILE A 108 -13.87 -5.25 -14.98
CA ILE A 108 -12.44 -5.52 -15.12
C ILE A 108 -11.68 -4.76 -14.04
N HIS A 109 -10.64 -5.39 -13.52
CA HIS A 109 -9.61 -4.77 -12.70
C HIS A 109 -8.29 -4.71 -13.47
N TYR A 110 -7.58 -3.59 -13.38
CA TYR A 110 -6.28 -3.42 -14.03
C TYR A 110 -5.32 -2.56 -13.22
N PHE A 111 -4.20 -3.13 -12.81
CA PHE A 111 -3.15 -2.46 -12.04
C PHE A 111 -1.78 -2.82 -12.58
N VAL A 112 -0.94 -1.83 -12.88
CA VAL A 112 0.40 -2.04 -13.50
C VAL A 112 1.54 -1.91 -12.49
N GLY A 113 1.37 -1.13 -11.44
CA GLY A 113 2.41 -0.84 -10.45
C GLY A 113 2.25 0.51 -9.80
N THR A 114 3.18 0.87 -8.92
CA THR A 114 3.15 2.10 -8.11
C THR A 114 4.21 3.12 -8.57
N GLN A 115 4.13 4.36 -8.06
CA GLN A 115 5.08 5.46 -8.32
C GLN A 115 5.31 5.75 -9.81
N ARG A 116 4.25 5.73 -10.58
CA ARG A 116 4.29 5.87 -12.05
C ARG A 116 4.11 7.34 -12.44
N LYS A 117 5.19 7.97 -12.92
CA LYS A 117 5.20 9.41 -13.27
C LYS A 117 4.65 9.73 -14.68
N ARG A 118 4.56 8.75 -15.63
CA ARG A 118 4.24 9.03 -17.04
C ARG A 118 2.73 8.95 -17.35
N ALA A 119 2.05 10.10 -17.50
CA ALA A 119 0.63 10.18 -17.87
C ALA A 119 0.31 9.50 -19.21
N LYS A 120 1.13 9.69 -20.24
CA LYS A 120 0.92 9.11 -21.59
C LYS A 120 0.72 7.59 -21.58
N ARG A 121 1.39 6.85 -20.66
CA ARG A 121 1.20 5.40 -20.54
C ARG A 121 -0.16 5.08 -19.96
N LYS A 122 -0.59 5.79 -18.92
CA LYS A 122 -1.88 5.62 -18.27
C LYS A 122 -3.05 5.92 -19.23
N ILE A 123 -2.90 6.97 -20.04
CA ILE A 123 -3.89 7.30 -21.10
C ILE A 123 -4.06 6.15 -22.08
N LYS A 124 -2.94 5.57 -22.57
CA LYS A 124 -2.99 4.41 -23.48
C LYS A 124 -3.62 3.17 -22.83
N GLU A 125 -3.36 2.95 -21.54
CA GLU A 125 -3.95 1.84 -20.79
C GLU A 125 -5.48 2.00 -20.69
N LEU A 126 -5.96 3.18 -20.36
CA LEU A 126 -7.39 3.47 -20.28
C LEU A 126 -8.08 3.35 -21.65
N GLN A 127 -7.42 3.78 -22.73
CA GLN A 127 -7.90 3.57 -24.11
C GLN A 127 -8.00 2.07 -24.45
N MET A 128 -6.94 1.30 -24.18
CA MET A 128 -6.91 -0.14 -24.37
C MET A 128 -8.01 -0.86 -23.57
N LEU A 129 -8.27 -0.41 -22.34
CA LEU A 129 -9.34 -0.96 -21.51
C LEU A 129 -10.73 -0.65 -22.10
N LEU A 130 -10.96 0.54 -22.61
CA LEU A 130 -12.22 0.86 -23.31
C LEU A 130 -12.42 -0.01 -24.57
N GLU A 131 -11.35 -0.25 -25.34
CA GLU A 131 -11.38 -1.16 -26.47
C GLU A 131 -11.71 -2.61 -26.04
N LEU A 132 -11.15 -3.07 -24.91
CA LEU A 132 -11.46 -4.37 -24.34
C LEU A 132 -12.94 -4.50 -23.92
N PHE A 133 -13.52 -3.46 -23.32
CA PHE A 133 -14.95 -3.46 -23.00
C PHE A 133 -15.83 -3.59 -24.25
N GLU A 134 -15.49 -2.88 -25.33
CA GLU A 134 -16.19 -3.00 -26.60
C GLU A 134 -16.02 -4.40 -27.23
N GLU A 135 -14.81 -4.97 -27.18
CA GLU A 135 -14.54 -6.32 -27.66
C GLU A 135 -15.38 -7.36 -26.90
N ILE A 136 -15.43 -7.26 -25.56
CA ILE A 136 -16.25 -8.15 -24.72
C ILE A 136 -17.74 -8.02 -25.08
N ARG A 137 -18.24 -6.81 -25.27
CA ARG A 137 -19.62 -6.57 -25.67
C ARG A 137 -19.92 -7.23 -27.02
N ASN A 138 -19.03 -7.09 -27.98
CA ASN A 138 -19.23 -7.63 -29.34
C ASN A 138 -19.14 -9.16 -29.38
N LEU A 139 -18.21 -9.77 -28.64
CA LEU A 139 -18.00 -11.21 -28.67
C LEU A 139 -18.98 -12.01 -27.81
N PHE A 140 -19.33 -11.47 -26.64
CA PHE A 140 -20.11 -12.22 -25.63
C PHE A 140 -21.52 -11.63 -25.41
N GLY A 141 -21.87 -10.52 -26.05
CA GLY A 141 -23.12 -9.81 -25.78
C GLY A 141 -23.24 -9.31 -24.35
N LEU A 142 -22.12 -9.14 -23.65
CA LEU A 142 -22.06 -8.77 -22.24
C LEU A 142 -21.58 -7.32 -22.08
N GLU A 143 -22.40 -6.50 -21.45
CA GLU A 143 -22.06 -5.14 -21.09
C GLU A 143 -21.48 -5.10 -19.67
N LEU A 144 -20.16 -5.11 -19.57
CA LEU A 144 -19.48 -4.87 -18.29
C LEU A 144 -19.65 -3.40 -17.87
N LYS A 145 -19.93 -3.18 -16.60
CA LYS A 145 -20.27 -1.84 -16.07
C LYS A 145 -19.20 -1.23 -15.18
N LYS A 146 -18.21 -2.00 -14.71
CA LYS A 146 -17.26 -1.56 -13.71
C LYS A 146 -15.82 -1.69 -14.23
N LEU A 147 -15.06 -0.63 -14.02
CA LEU A 147 -13.62 -0.64 -14.17
C LEU A 147 -12.97 -0.22 -12.85
N GLU A 148 -12.20 -1.12 -12.26
CA GLU A 148 -11.27 -0.79 -11.18
C GLU A 148 -9.87 -0.60 -11.77
N TYR A 149 -9.36 0.61 -11.66
CA TYR A 149 -8.11 0.99 -12.28
C TYR A 149 -7.11 1.51 -11.25
N GLY A 150 -5.96 0.86 -11.16
CA GLY A 150 -4.84 1.29 -10.34
C GLY A 150 -3.79 2.06 -11.16
N PRO A 151 -3.88 3.39 -11.27
CA PRO A 151 -2.94 4.21 -12.04
C PRO A 151 -1.54 4.21 -11.46
N GLY A 152 -1.40 3.83 -10.19
CA GLY A 152 -0.14 3.89 -9.47
C GLY A 152 0.42 5.31 -9.41
N PHE A 153 -0.41 6.28 -9.09
CA PHE A 153 0.00 7.68 -8.99
C PHE A 153 1.26 7.83 -8.13
N ALA A 154 2.20 8.60 -8.65
CA ALA A 154 3.42 8.92 -7.93
C ALA A 154 3.16 9.99 -6.88
N VAL A 155 3.78 9.82 -5.72
CA VAL A 155 3.87 10.83 -4.67
C VAL A 155 5.33 11.21 -4.46
N PRO A 156 5.65 12.44 -4.10
CA PRO A 156 6.98 12.80 -3.68
C PRO A 156 7.27 12.20 -2.30
N TYR A 157 8.46 11.66 -2.12
CA TYR A 157 8.90 11.04 -0.86
C TYR A 157 10.17 11.68 -0.31
N PHE A 158 11.10 12.02 -1.21
CA PHE A 158 12.48 12.32 -0.88
C PHE A 158 12.77 13.79 -1.06
N ALA A 159 13.84 14.28 -0.45
CA ALA A 159 14.18 15.69 -0.44
C ALA A 159 14.43 16.29 -1.84
N ASP A 160 14.78 15.44 -2.81
CA ASP A 160 14.98 15.82 -4.22
C ASP A 160 13.72 15.71 -5.10
N ASP A 161 12.61 15.24 -4.55
CA ASP A 161 11.33 15.19 -5.28
C ASP A 161 10.65 16.58 -5.31
N ASP A 162 9.81 16.80 -6.32
CA ASP A 162 9.02 18.03 -6.46
C ASP A 162 7.71 17.96 -5.67
N PHE A 163 7.55 18.86 -4.71
CA PHE A 163 6.36 19.01 -3.86
C PHE A 163 5.46 20.18 -4.24
N SER A 164 5.74 20.87 -5.34
CA SER A 164 5.01 22.09 -5.74
C SER A 164 3.54 21.83 -6.08
N ASP A 165 3.23 20.67 -6.67
CA ASP A 165 1.85 20.24 -6.98
C ASP A 165 1.71 18.73 -6.86
N THR A 166 1.43 18.23 -5.65
CA THR A 166 1.27 16.82 -5.36
C THR A 166 0.04 16.21 -6.04
N LEU A 167 -0.92 17.01 -6.48
CA LEU A 167 -2.11 16.59 -7.23
C LEU A 167 -1.92 16.58 -8.76
N PHE A 168 -0.77 17.03 -9.26
CA PHE A 168 -0.48 17.08 -10.70
C PHE A 168 -0.72 15.74 -11.42
N PRO A 169 -0.35 14.55 -10.87
CA PRO A 169 -0.61 13.28 -11.52
C PRO A 169 -2.09 12.98 -11.81
N VAL A 170 -3.00 13.49 -10.99
CA VAL A 170 -4.45 13.37 -11.22
C VAL A 170 -4.92 14.38 -12.25
N LYS A 171 -4.42 15.62 -12.16
CA LYS A 171 -4.79 16.70 -13.08
C LYS A 171 -4.45 16.37 -14.53
N GLU A 172 -3.29 15.74 -14.78
CA GLU A 172 -2.88 15.30 -16.12
C GLU A 172 -3.82 14.28 -16.76
N LEU A 173 -4.55 13.50 -15.95
CA LEU A 173 -5.45 12.44 -16.42
C LEU A 173 -6.92 12.82 -16.38
N LYS A 174 -7.26 14.05 -15.96
CA LYS A 174 -8.63 14.49 -15.72
C LYS A 174 -9.55 14.19 -16.90
N ASP A 175 -9.14 14.53 -18.12
CA ASP A 175 -10.00 14.39 -19.30
C ASP A 175 -10.30 12.94 -19.65
N ILE A 176 -9.27 12.09 -19.68
CA ILE A 176 -9.45 10.65 -19.97
C ILE A 176 -10.20 9.94 -18.84
N LEU A 177 -9.98 10.29 -17.58
CA LEU A 177 -10.72 9.71 -16.46
C LEU A 177 -12.20 10.09 -16.53
N ASN A 178 -12.52 11.33 -16.90
CA ASN A 178 -13.90 11.76 -17.09
C ASN A 178 -14.55 11.03 -18.28
N GLU A 179 -13.84 10.86 -19.40
CA GLU A 179 -14.33 10.08 -20.55
C GLU A 179 -14.68 8.65 -20.15
N VAL A 180 -13.79 7.98 -19.42
CA VAL A 180 -14.02 6.60 -18.93
C VAL A 180 -15.20 6.55 -17.98
N ALA A 181 -15.28 7.48 -17.03
CA ALA A 181 -16.36 7.54 -16.04
C ALA A 181 -17.75 7.80 -16.65
N GLN A 182 -17.82 8.35 -17.87
CA GLN A 182 -19.08 8.48 -18.61
C GLN A 182 -19.55 7.15 -19.24
N LYS A 183 -18.62 6.20 -19.44
CA LYS A 183 -18.90 4.92 -20.09
C LYS A 183 -19.09 3.77 -19.10
N VAL A 184 -18.38 3.81 -17.96
CA VAL A 184 -18.38 2.76 -16.92
C VAL A 184 -18.33 3.36 -15.51
N GLU A 185 -18.77 2.61 -14.51
CA GLU A 185 -18.50 2.94 -13.10
C GLU A 185 -16.99 2.77 -12.83
N LEU A 186 -16.28 3.91 -12.80
CA LEU A 186 -14.84 3.94 -12.59
C LEU A 186 -14.50 4.00 -11.11
N THR A 187 -13.74 3.02 -10.64
CA THR A 187 -13.09 3.05 -9.31
C THR A 187 -11.58 3.23 -9.52
N ILE A 188 -10.99 4.18 -8.79
CA ILE A 188 -9.53 4.43 -8.83
C ILE A 188 -8.91 3.92 -7.53
N GLU A 189 -7.91 3.04 -7.65
CA GLU A 189 -7.12 2.60 -6.49
C GLU A 189 -6.11 3.68 -6.11
N MET A 190 -6.14 4.13 -4.86
CA MET A 190 -5.27 5.16 -4.33
C MET A 190 -4.86 4.84 -2.89
N GLY A 191 -3.94 3.88 -2.70
CA GLY A 191 -3.35 3.60 -1.39
C GLY A 191 -2.30 4.66 -1.03
N ARG A 192 -1.11 4.51 -1.56
CA ARG A 192 0.05 5.39 -1.32
C ARG A 192 -0.23 6.86 -1.62
N PHE A 193 -0.82 7.14 -2.75
CA PHE A 193 -1.14 8.52 -3.17
C PHE A 193 -2.06 9.24 -2.18
N PHE A 194 -2.94 8.50 -1.49
CA PHE A 194 -3.91 9.07 -0.56
C PHE A 194 -3.37 9.27 0.85
N THR A 195 -2.42 8.44 1.30
CA THR A 195 -2.01 8.39 2.71
C THR A 195 -0.53 8.68 2.97
N ALA A 196 0.33 8.77 1.96
CA ALA A 196 1.77 8.94 2.18
C ALA A 196 2.11 10.14 3.08
N GLU A 197 1.51 11.30 2.78
CA GLU A 197 1.81 12.56 3.46
C GLU A 197 1.24 12.65 4.90
N CYS A 198 0.31 11.76 5.29
CA CYS A 198 -0.35 11.86 6.58
C CYS A 198 0.44 11.28 7.76
N GLY A 199 1.59 10.63 7.50
CA GLY A 199 2.38 9.96 8.54
C GLY A 199 3.72 10.62 8.78
N THR A 200 4.13 10.66 10.06
CA THR A 200 5.47 11.08 10.50
C THR A 200 6.00 10.05 11.50
N TYR A 201 7.22 9.58 11.29
CA TYR A 201 7.90 8.65 12.19
C TYR A 201 8.94 9.40 13.02
N TYR A 202 8.86 9.27 14.35
CA TYR A 202 9.78 9.88 15.29
C TYR A 202 10.71 8.82 15.88
N THR A 203 12.01 9.12 15.92
CA THR A 203 13.05 8.29 16.54
C THR A 203 14.09 9.18 17.19
N ASN A 204 14.78 8.70 18.22
CA ASN A 204 15.76 9.50 18.94
C ASN A 204 17.17 9.09 18.57
N VAL A 205 18.09 10.06 18.61
CA VAL A 205 19.52 9.82 18.49
C VAL A 205 20.00 9.10 19.75
N ALA A 206 20.43 7.85 19.56
CA ALA A 206 20.91 6.98 20.65
C ALA A 206 22.43 7.03 20.83
N ASP A 207 23.19 7.21 19.72
CA ASP A 207 24.64 7.26 19.76
C ASP A 207 25.21 8.01 18.56
N LEU A 208 26.36 8.66 18.73
CA LEU A 208 27.09 9.38 17.70
C LEU A 208 28.55 8.91 17.65
N LYS A 209 29.04 8.54 16.46
CA LYS A 209 30.37 8.00 16.26
C LYS A 209 31.09 8.69 15.12
N THR A 210 32.38 8.93 15.30
CA THR A 210 33.28 9.39 14.23
C THR A 210 34.39 8.36 14.03
N VAL A 211 34.54 7.87 12.82
CA VAL A 211 35.61 6.93 12.43
C VAL A 211 36.34 7.50 11.22
N GLY A 212 37.52 8.00 11.42
CA GLY A 212 38.22 8.80 10.40
C GLY A 212 37.41 10.05 10.04
N ASN A 213 37.03 10.17 8.77
CA ASN A 213 36.22 11.29 8.26
C ASN A 213 34.71 10.95 8.18
N ALA A 214 34.30 9.76 8.59
CA ALA A 214 32.90 9.32 8.54
C ALA A 214 32.21 9.56 9.88
N HIS A 215 31.02 10.17 9.84
CA HIS A 215 30.19 10.40 10.99
C HIS A 215 28.95 9.50 10.92
N TYR A 216 28.69 8.75 11.98
CA TYR A 216 27.55 7.82 12.10
C TYR A 216 26.64 8.29 13.23
N CYS A 217 25.35 8.44 12.93
CA CYS A 217 24.29 8.65 13.90
C CYS A 217 23.48 7.35 14.00
N ILE A 218 23.43 6.79 15.20
CA ILE A 218 22.60 5.61 15.51
C ILE A 218 21.32 6.09 16.16
N VAL A 219 20.18 5.71 15.59
CA VAL A 219 18.86 5.98 16.17
C VAL A 219 18.31 4.77 16.90
N ASP A 220 17.36 4.97 17.83
CA ASP A 220 16.71 3.92 18.62
C ASP A 220 15.75 3.02 17.80
N GLY A 221 15.33 3.49 16.61
CA GLY A 221 14.58 2.73 15.61
C GLY A 221 15.47 2.17 14.52
N GLY A 222 14.95 2.09 13.28
CA GLY A 222 15.70 1.60 12.12
C GLY A 222 14.78 1.03 11.04
N MET A 223 15.34 0.23 10.13
CA MET A 223 14.59 -0.43 9.06
C MET A 223 13.56 -1.47 9.56
N ASN A 224 13.61 -1.82 10.83
CA ASN A 224 12.57 -2.63 11.48
C ASN A 224 11.28 -1.83 11.70
N HIS A 225 11.35 -0.51 11.77
CA HIS A 225 10.20 0.37 11.98
C HIS A 225 9.81 1.14 10.71
N LEU A 226 10.78 1.44 9.85
CA LEU A 226 10.60 2.37 8.74
C LEU A 226 11.32 1.88 7.49
N THR A 227 10.55 1.78 6.40
CA THR A 227 11.09 1.58 5.05
C THR A 227 10.44 2.57 4.08
N TYR A 228 11.18 3.00 3.05
CA TYR A 228 10.64 3.80 1.96
C TYR A 228 10.75 3.03 0.65
N LEU A 229 9.71 3.10 -0.18
CA LEU A 229 9.71 2.47 -1.50
C LEU A 229 10.88 2.98 -2.35
N GLY A 230 11.69 2.05 -2.87
CA GLY A 230 12.84 2.37 -3.72
C GLY A 230 14.02 2.98 -2.98
N GLN A 231 13.94 3.15 -1.66
CA GLN A 231 15.08 3.47 -0.81
C GLN A 231 15.74 2.19 -0.33
N MET A 232 16.91 1.90 -0.84
CA MET A 232 17.66 0.73 -0.43
C MET A 232 18.99 1.17 0.20
N MET A 233 19.24 0.74 1.45
CA MET A 233 20.45 1.11 2.20
C MET A 233 20.71 2.63 2.23
N GLY A 234 19.65 3.43 2.37
CA GLY A 234 19.75 4.88 2.50
C GLY A 234 20.24 5.65 1.26
N MET A 235 20.04 5.11 0.05
CA MET A 235 20.52 5.75 -1.19
C MET A 235 19.76 7.05 -1.54
N LYS A 236 18.58 7.28 -0.98
CA LYS A 236 17.81 8.50 -1.14
C LYS A 236 17.61 9.17 0.21
N THR A 237 17.59 10.47 0.25
CA THR A 237 17.43 11.25 1.47
C THR A 237 15.97 11.52 1.75
N PRO A 238 15.36 10.95 2.82
CA PRO A 238 14.00 11.29 3.24
C PRO A 238 13.91 12.76 3.67
N ILE A 239 12.69 13.28 3.78
CA ILE A 239 12.47 14.55 4.46
C ILE A 239 12.54 14.30 5.95
N ILE A 240 13.52 14.91 6.60
CA ILE A 240 13.81 14.72 8.02
C ILE A 240 13.78 16.07 8.72
N LYS A 241 12.96 16.21 9.75
CA LYS A 241 12.99 17.34 10.68
C LYS A 241 13.80 16.96 11.90
N HIS A 242 14.64 17.88 12.34
CA HIS A 242 15.47 17.73 13.53
C HIS A 242 14.91 18.59 14.67
N TYR A 243 14.66 17.95 15.82
CA TYR A 243 14.23 18.60 17.04
C TYR A 243 15.29 18.41 18.10
N LYS A 244 15.91 19.52 18.54
CA LYS A 244 16.93 19.51 19.57
C LYS A 244 16.34 19.10 20.94
N ASN A 245 17.10 18.34 21.69
CA ASN A 245 16.74 18.07 23.08
C ASN A 245 16.88 19.38 23.90
N ALA A 246 15.78 19.81 24.51
CA ALA A 246 15.72 21.07 25.28
C ALA A 246 16.69 21.15 26.48
N MET A 247 17.33 20.04 26.85
CA MET A 247 18.28 19.98 27.97
C MET A 247 19.72 20.32 27.54
N VAL A 248 19.99 20.49 26.25
CA VAL A 248 21.34 20.74 25.74
C VAL A 248 21.50 22.23 25.42
N GLN A 249 22.56 22.85 25.94
CA GLN A 249 22.90 24.25 25.66
C GLN A 249 23.45 24.42 24.26
N ASP A 250 23.09 25.51 23.59
CA ASP A 250 23.61 25.86 22.26
C ASP A 250 25.16 25.89 22.25
N GLY A 251 25.74 24.96 21.51
CA GLY A 251 27.17 24.96 21.18
C GLY A 251 27.44 25.73 19.89
N THR A 252 28.70 25.77 19.48
CA THR A 252 29.12 26.32 18.19
C THR A 252 28.47 25.53 17.06
N VAL A 253 27.92 26.23 16.04
CA VAL A 253 27.35 25.62 14.84
C VAL A 253 28.43 24.84 14.11
N ASP A 254 28.35 23.50 14.15
CA ASP A 254 29.27 22.60 13.48
C ASP A 254 28.46 21.71 12.52
N LYS A 255 28.37 22.15 11.27
CA LYS A 255 27.61 21.44 10.24
C LYS A 255 28.41 20.21 9.77
N LYS A 256 27.85 19.04 9.99
CA LYS A 256 28.44 17.76 9.59
C LYS A 256 27.49 16.94 8.74
N THR A 257 28.07 16.13 7.86
CA THR A 257 27.34 15.11 7.09
C THR A 257 27.34 13.79 7.86
N TRP A 258 26.17 13.25 8.10
CA TRP A 258 25.96 12.05 8.89
C TRP A 258 25.39 10.90 8.04
N CYS A 259 25.83 9.68 8.34
CA CYS A 259 25.17 8.45 7.94
C CYS A 259 24.20 8.06 9.07
N LEU A 260 22.89 8.11 8.80
CA LEU A 260 21.87 7.70 9.77
C LEU A 260 21.68 6.18 9.71
N CYS A 261 21.98 5.51 10.81
CA CYS A 261 21.88 4.07 10.97
C CYS A 261 20.83 3.74 12.03
N GLY A 262 20.14 2.63 11.83
CA GLY A 262 19.20 2.12 12.83
C GLY A 262 19.88 1.28 13.92
N SER A 263 19.04 0.66 14.74
CA SER A 263 19.41 -0.09 15.94
C SER A 263 19.69 -1.58 15.69
N LEU A 264 19.57 -2.06 14.47
CA LEU A 264 19.75 -3.47 14.15
C LEU A 264 21.23 -3.82 13.90
N CYS A 265 21.63 -5.01 14.31
CA CYS A 265 22.98 -5.54 14.08
C CYS A 265 23.12 -6.07 12.63
N THR A 266 22.96 -5.17 11.67
CA THR A 266 23.17 -5.42 10.25
C THR A 266 23.68 -4.18 9.54
N THR A 267 24.62 -4.35 8.63
CA THR A 267 25.17 -3.25 7.79
C THR A 267 24.14 -2.67 6.81
N SER A 268 22.99 -3.31 6.66
CA SER A 268 21.89 -2.85 5.80
C SER A 268 20.99 -1.83 6.50
N ASP A 269 21.06 -1.69 7.83
CA ASP A 269 20.20 -0.79 8.60
C ASP A 269 20.68 0.67 8.50
N ILE A 270 20.54 1.20 7.31
CA ILE A 270 20.90 2.57 6.94
C ILE A 270 19.63 3.28 6.47
N LEU A 271 19.18 4.27 7.22
CA LEU A 271 18.02 5.10 6.89
C LEU A 271 18.38 6.22 5.90
N CYS A 272 19.57 6.78 6.00
CA CYS A 272 20.10 7.77 5.06
C CYS A 272 21.64 7.76 5.11
N ARG A 273 22.29 7.72 3.94
CA ARG A 273 23.75 7.68 3.88
C ARG A 273 24.41 9.03 4.14
N GLU A 274 23.77 10.08 3.63
CA GLU A 274 24.34 11.43 3.68
C GLU A 274 23.20 12.42 3.98
N VAL A 275 23.23 12.98 5.18
CA VAL A 275 22.34 14.06 5.59
C VAL A 275 23.12 15.04 6.44
N GLU A 276 22.90 16.33 6.21
CA GLU A 276 23.59 17.39 6.93
C GLU A 276 22.73 17.88 8.10
N PHE A 277 23.36 17.97 9.29
CA PHE A 277 22.79 18.66 10.44
C PHE A 277 23.76 19.71 10.95
N GLU A 278 23.24 20.86 11.34
CA GLU A 278 24.05 21.95 11.90
C GLU A 278 24.53 21.65 13.32
N HIS A 279 23.83 20.82 14.04
CA HIS A 279 24.17 20.42 15.40
C HIS A 279 23.33 19.20 15.76
N LEU A 280 23.95 18.07 15.95
CA LEU A 280 23.26 16.80 16.27
C LEU A 280 23.84 16.22 17.54
N GLU A 281 22.98 15.93 18.54
CA GLU A 281 23.36 15.41 19.84
C GLU A 281 22.56 14.17 20.23
N ILE A 282 23.11 13.40 21.18
CA ILE A 282 22.42 12.26 21.77
C ILE A 282 21.17 12.76 22.50
N GLY A 283 20.04 12.11 22.25
CA GLY A 283 18.74 12.49 22.79
C GLY A 283 17.93 13.45 21.90
N ASP A 284 18.51 13.97 20.83
CA ASP A 284 17.75 14.69 19.81
C ASP A 284 16.74 13.78 19.13
N THR A 285 15.63 14.36 18.65
CA THR A 285 14.60 13.63 17.94
C THR A 285 14.66 13.94 16.44
N LEU A 286 14.66 12.90 15.63
CA LEU A 286 14.54 12.98 14.18
C LEU A 286 13.13 12.54 13.76
N ALA A 287 12.45 13.37 12.97
CA ALA A 287 11.14 13.08 12.43
C ALA A 287 11.20 12.86 10.91
N PHE A 288 10.87 11.66 10.49
CA PHE A 288 10.82 11.26 9.09
C PHE A 288 9.41 11.44 8.55
N GLU A 289 9.24 12.29 7.54
CA GLU A 289 7.95 12.61 6.93
C GLU A 289 7.56 11.62 5.83
N ASN A 290 6.30 11.70 5.37
CA ASN A 290 5.73 10.91 4.27
C ASN A 290 5.71 9.39 4.54
N VAL A 291 5.45 8.98 5.76
CA VAL A 291 5.45 7.56 6.17
C VAL A 291 4.04 6.97 6.32
N GLY A 292 2.99 7.69 5.95
CA GLY A 292 1.59 7.29 6.19
C GLY A 292 1.10 6.09 5.37
N ALA A 293 1.86 5.67 4.34
CA ALA A 293 1.49 4.53 3.51
C ALA A 293 2.62 3.50 3.45
N TYR A 294 2.35 2.29 3.91
CA TYR A 294 3.23 1.10 3.86
C TYR A 294 4.54 1.23 4.64
N SER A 295 5.15 2.40 4.72
CA SER A 295 6.49 2.63 5.27
C SER A 295 6.69 2.04 6.68
N VAL A 296 5.64 2.04 7.52
CA VAL A 296 5.67 1.46 8.87
C VAL A 296 5.02 0.06 8.94
N THR A 297 4.61 -0.52 7.83
CA THR A 297 4.04 -1.88 7.78
C THR A 297 4.92 -2.87 7.01
N GLU A 298 5.86 -2.38 6.21
CA GLU A 298 6.82 -3.18 5.42
C GLU A 298 8.14 -3.44 6.18
N GLY A 299 8.29 -2.98 7.43
CA GLY A 299 9.47 -3.18 8.25
C GLY A 299 9.71 -4.65 8.65
N ILE A 300 10.96 -4.99 8.95
CA ILE A 300 11.34 -6.34 9.40
C ILE A 300 11.17 -6.49 10.91
N TYR A 301 9.96 -6.34 11.40
CA TYR A 301 9.62 -6.20 12.83
C TYR A 301 10.16 -7.28 13.76
N LEU A 302 10.30 -8.53 13.29
CA LEU A 302 10.68 -9.66 14.12
C LEU A 302 12.19 -9.83 14.28
N PHE A 303 12.99 -9.18 13.42
CA PHE A 303 14.44 -9.33 13.48
C PHE A 303 15.01 -8.73 14.77
N LEU A 304 15.82 -9.51 15.48
CA LEU A 304 16.42 -9.21 16.80
C LEU A 304 15.39 -8.92 17.92
N SER A 305 14.13 -9.28 17.74
CA SER A 305 13.06 -9.11 18.74
C SER A 305 12.96 -7.68 19.28
N ARG A 306 13.17 -6.67 18.44
CA ARG A 306 13.01 -5.26 18.81
C ARG A 306 11.54 -4.91 18.98
N THR A 307 11.25 -4.04 19.94
CA THR A 307 9.90 -3.52 20.21
C THR A 307 9.34 -2.78 19.01
N MET A 308 8.10 -3.05 18.63
CA MET A 308 7.40 -2.27 17.61
C MET A 308 7.01 -0.88 18.15
N PRO A 309 7.01 0.17 17.30
CA PRO A 309 6.73 1.53 17.75
C PRO A 309 5.26 1.72 18.13
N LYS A 310 5.00 2.70 19.00
CA LYS A 310 3.66 3.22 19.26
C LYS A 310 3.12 3.92 18.02
N VAL A 311 1.80 3.88 17.84
CA VAL A 311 1.10 4.63 16.79
C VAL A 311 0.08 5.56 17.43
N TYR A 312 0.18 6.83 17.12
CA TYR A 312 -0.75 7.86 17.54
C TYR A 312 -1.51 8.40 16.34
N LEU A 313 -2.79 8.62 16.52
CA LEU A 313 -3.61 9.40 15.60
C LEU A 313 -3.68 10.83 16.10
N LYS A 314 -3.31 11.78 15.23
CA LYS A 314 -3.45 13.21 15.47
C LYS A 314 -4.69 13.72 14.74
N ASP A 315 -5.63 14.31 15.48
CA ASP A 315 -6.82 14.92 14.91
C ASP A 315 -6.59 16.36 14.43
N GLU A 316 -7.62 16.97 13.85
CA GLU A 316 -7.57 18.36 13.34
C GLU A 316 -7.31 19.39 14.47
N SER A 317 -7.67 19.10 15.71
CA SER A 317 -7.40 19.95 16.86
C SER A 317 -5.95 19.85 17.37
N GLY A 318 -5.19 18.89 16.84
CA GLY A 318 -3.83 18.56 17.28
C GLY A 318 -3.78 17.59 18.47
N SER A 319 -4.93 17.06 18.91
CA SER A 319 -5.01 16.07 19.98
C SER A 319 -4.47 14.72 19.52
N LEU A 320 -3.73 14.02 20.39
CA LEU A 320 -3.11 12.74 20.10
C LEU A 320 -3.87 11.60 20.81
N THR A 321 -4.30 10.61 20.05
CA THR A 321 -4.90 9.38 20.55
C THR A 321 -3.95 8.21 20.31
N LEU A 322 -3.57 7.47 21.35
CA LEU A 322 -2.81 6.22 21.20
C LEU A 322 -3.74 5.15 20.58
N VAL A 323 -3.43 4.74 19.34
CA VAL A 323 -4.23 3.73 18.61
C VAL A 323 -3.57 2.36 18.57
N ARG A 324 -2.25 2.30 18.79
CA ARG A 324 -1.49 1.06 18.98
C ARG A 324 -0.34 1.33 19.95
N ASP A 325 -0.30 0.59 21.06
CA ASP A 325 0.83 0.66 21.99
C ASP A 325 2.04 -0.11 21.44
N ALA A 326 3.19 0.09 22.07
CA ALA A 326 4.39 -0.67 21.77
C ALA A 326 4.14 -2.19 21.95
N ILE A 327 4.67 -2.98 21.03
CA ILE A 327 4.54 -4.44 21.06
C ILE A 327 5.92 -5.07 21.19
N GLU A 328 6.10 -5.84 22.25
CA GLU A 328 7.31 -6.63 22.47
C GLU A 328 7.33 -7.84 21.53
N THR A 329 8.14 -7.79 20.48
CA THR A 329 8.18 -8.86 19.48
C THR A 329 8.87 -10.12 19.98
N SER A 330 9.57 -10.06 21.11
CA SER A 330 10.07 -11.25 21.84
C SER A 330 8.95 -12.23 22.16
N THR A 331 7.74 -11.74 22.45
CA THR A 331 6.57 -12.60 22.72
C THR A 331 6.14 -13.41 21.51
N ILE A 332 6.38 -12.89 20.30
CA ILE A 332 6.07 -13.56 19.03
C ILE A 332 7.19 -14.56 18.69
N ASN A 333 8.45 -14.20 18.96
CA ASN A 333 9.62 -15.02 18.66
C ASN A 333 9.89 -16.12 19.70
N THR A 334 9.24 -16.06 20.88
CA THR A 334 9.36 -17.10 21.89
C THR A 334 8.51 -18.31 21.53
N MET A 335 9.14 -19.48 21.49
CA MET A 335 8.42 -20.74 21.28
C MET A 335 7.69 -21.16 22.55
N ASN A 336 6.45 -21.64 22.42
CA ASN A 336 5.76 -22.35 23.50
C ASN A 336 6.36 -23.76 23.58
N ILE A 337 7.15 -24.00 24.59
CA ILE A 337 7.81 -25.31 24.88
C ILE A 337 6.95 -26.08 25.87
#